data_4beac5de187cf0dff65d92956d9d9f7e
#
_entry.id   4beac5de187cf0dff65d92956d9d9f7e
#
_cell.length_a   1.000
_cell.length_b   1.000
_cell.length_c   1.000
_cell.angle_alpha   90.00
_cell.angle_beta   90.00
_cell.angle_gamma   90.00
#
_symmetry.space_group_name_H-M   'P 1'
#
loop_
_entity.id
_entity.type
_entity.pdbx_description
1 polymer ?
#
loop_
_entity_poly.entity_id
_entity_poly.type
_entity_poly.pdbx_seq_one_letter_code
_entity_poly.pdbx_strand_id
1 'polypeptide(L)'
;MAETQPTHPKRQIGLYAATAITVGNIIGSGIFRSPHSVASELTTFPLVLTAWIVGGLLSICGSLVLAELAVTHPKTGGLYVFLRESFGDAFAFVFGWANLWVIKPTVVASITSVFALYFCQVMGWKDDTQFAVGAAAILFLTFVNWLGVKEGTRTQSLLTTLKVIGILGLCVAAFSIPATHPASALAEGAVAEATTKPLVTAFFVAMVSILFAYDGWTDSTYVAGEVVNPQRTMPIAIVWGTWAVIAVYVLTNFAYFHVLGAEGVRSYEAVGSETIHRLMGDWGARALAVLVAVSTFGTTNGSILTGPRVTQAMAADGLLWKPMAALDPKRETPSMALWVQAILSILWLKVAGGFDDVSGWFVTTSWMFYGLTTAALFVQRAREKRGELAAPSYRTPLFPLTPILFVVTTVAIIYADFTSSTPLKFDGVTGPIASALALVPRAGLGVLIALLGFPVYALWKGRSAGSSGSRTSA
;
A
#
# COMPACT_ATOMS: atom_id res chain seq x y z
N MET A 1 -36.98 -18.33 11.87
CA MET A 1 -36.54 -16.93 11.76
C MET A 1 -35.09 -16.95 11.31
N ALA A 2 -34.79 -16.53 10.08
CA ALA A 2 -33.41 -16.35 9.68
C ALA A 2 -32.87 -15.13 10.43
N GLU A 3 -31.96 -15.35 11.40
CA GLU A 3 -31.22 -14.25 12.02
C GLU A 3 -30.55 -13.43 10.91
N THR A 4 -30.93 -12.18 10.79
CA THR A 4 -30.28 -11.24 9.87
C THR A 4 -28.85 -11.11 10.33
N GLN A 5 -27.90 -11.63 9.54
CA GLN A 5 -26.48 -11.52 9.83
C GLN A 5 -26.09 -10.05 9.98
N PRO A 6 -25.30 -9.69 10.99
CA PRO A 6 -24.89 -8.31 11.20
C PRO A 6 -24.07 -7.82 9.99
N THR A 7 -24.41 -6.66 9.48
CA THR A 7 -23.71 -6.01 8.36
C THR A 7 -22.71 -4.94 8.82
N HIS A 8 -22.78 -4.55 10.09
CA HIS A 8 -21.93 -3.54 10.70
C HIS A 8 -21.03 -4.17 11.78
N PRO A 9 -19.69 -4.00 11.66
CA PRO A 9 -18.76 -4.55 12.63
C PRO A 9 -18.80 -3.77 13.96
N LYS A 10 -18.45 -4.46 15.06
CA LYS A 10 -18.26 -3.83 16.37
C LYS A 10 -16.94 -3.06 16.44
N ARG A 11 -16.94 -1.96 17.20
CA ARG A 11 -15.73 -1.16 17.48
C ARG A 11 -14.87 -1.82 18.55
N GLN A 12 -13.70 -2.33 18.14
CA GLN A 12 -12.79 -3.07 19.03
C GLN A 12 -11.30 -2.79 18.78
N ILE A 13 -10.96 -2.00 17.72
CA ILE A 13 -9.60 -1.61 17.39
C ILE A 13 -9.24 -0.35 18.17
N GLY A 14 -8.34 -0.48 19.16
CA GLY A 14 -7.84 0.66 19.94
C GLY A 14 -6.74 1.46 19.21
N LEU A 15 -6.29 2.55 19.83
CA LEU A 15 -5.28 3.46 19.24
C LEU A 15 -3.99 2.74 18.85
N TYR A 16 -3.44 1.90 19.73
CA TYR A 16 -2.20 1.17 19.44
C TYR A 16 -2.34 0.25 18.22
N ALA A 17 -3.44 -0.51 18.14
CA ALA A 17 -3.69 -1.41 17.02
C ALA A 17 -3.93 -0.63 15.71
N ALA A 18 -4.66 0.48 15.74
CA ALA A 18 -4.86 1.35 14.58
C ALA A 18 -3.54 1.96 14.08
N THR A 19 -2.67 2.43 14.99
CA THR A 19 -1.33 2.92 14.66
C THR A 19 -0.44 1.79 14.12
N ALA A 20 -0.52 0.59 14.71
CA ALA A 20 0.22 -0.57 14.23
C ALA A 20 -0.23 -1.02 12.83
N ILE A 21 -1.51 -0.87 12.48
CA ILE A 21 -1.99 -1.08 11.11
C ILE A 21 -1.35 -0.07 10.16
N THR A 22 -1.38 1.23 10.48
CA THR A 22 -0.76 2.28 9.66
C THR A 22 0.73 2.06 9.48
N VAL A 23 1.49 2.01 10.57
CA VAL A 23 2.97 1.86 10.56
C VAL A 23 3.37 0.52 9.95
N GLY A 24 2.67 -0.55 10.33
CA GLY A 24 2.97 -1.90 9.88
C GLY A 24 2.67 -2.15 8.41
N ASN A 25 1.70 -1.44 7.82
CA ASN A 25 1.44 -1.55 6.39
C ASN A 25 2.38 -0.68 5.55
N ILE A 26 2.82 0.46 6.07
CA ILE A 26 3.84 1.28 5.40
C ILE A 26 5.19 0.56 5.44
N ILE A 27 5.66 0.10 6.60
CA ILE A 27 6.95 -0.58 6.73
C ILE A 27 6.83 -2.02 6.19
N GLY A 28 7.07 -2.18 4.90
CA GLY A 28 7.08 -3.46 4.18
C GLY A 28 8.47 -3.86 3.70
N SER A 29 8.55 -4.26 2.44
CA SER A 29 9.79 -4.55 1.70
C SER A 29 10.47 -3.30 1.16
N GLY A 30 9.75 -2.18 1.01
CA GLY A 30 10.20 -0.98 0.31
C GLY A 30 11.50 -0.41 0.87
N ILE A 31 11.61 -0.23 2.20
CA ILE A 31 12.82 0.37 2.80
C ILE A 31 14.09 -0.48 2.62
N PHE A 32 13.97 -1.77 2.33
CA PHE A 32 15.11 -2.66 2.11
C PHE A 32 15.55 -2.73 0.64
N ARG A 33 14.68 -2.37 -0.33
CA ARG A 33 14.92 -2.44 -1.78
C ARG A 33 14.93 -1.08 -2.47
N SER A 34 13.96 -0.20 -2.18
CA SER A 34 13.81 1.09 -2.84
C SER A 34 15.05 2.01 -2.75
N PRO A 35 15.88 1.98 -1.68
CA PRO A 35 17.09 2.81 -1.66
C PRO A 35 18.02 2.57 -2.83
N HIS A 36 18.19 1.33 -3.30
CA HIS A 36 18.95 1.00 -4.52
C HIS A 36 18.33 1.66 -5.76
N SER A 37 17.04 1.43 -6.00
CA SER A 37 16.34 1.98 -7.18
C SER A 37 16.39 3.51 -7.21
N VAL A 38 16.25 4.16 -6.05
CA VAL A 38 16.34 5.62 -5.92
C VAL A 38 17.77 6.12 -6.18
N ALA A 39 18.78 5.46 -5.62
CA ALA A 39 20.19 5.82 -5.82
C ALA A 39 20.67 5.56 -7.27
N SER A 40 20.02 4.66 -7.99
CA SER A 40 20.30 4.41 -9.41
C SER A 40 19.78 5.54 -10.32
N GLU A 41 18.71 6.22 -9.93
CA GLU A 41 18.17 7.38 -10.64
C GLU A 41 18.79 8.71 -10.15
N LEU A 42 19.09 8.82 -8.84
CA LEU A 42 19.61 10.03 -8.18
C LEU A 42 21.03 9.76 -7.64
N THR A 43 22.01 10.32 -8.30
CA THR A 43 23.43 9.94 -8.13
C THR A 43 24.08 10.44 -6.84
N THR A 44 23.47 11.40 -6.12
CA THR A 44 24.06 11.98 -4.91
C THR A 44 23.21 11.76 -3.67
N PHE A 45 23.82 11.57 -2.51
CA PHE A 45 23.11 11.40 -1.24
C PHE A 45 22.14 12.53 -0.92
N PRO A 46 22.48 13.83 -1.10
CA PRO A 46 21.54 14.92 -0.84
C PRO A 46 20.28 14.84 -1.71
N LEU A 47 20.39 14.44 -2.98
CA LEU A 47 19.24 14.27 -3.87
C LEU A 47 18.38 13.08 -3.45
N VAL A 48 19.01 11.95 -3.12
CA VAL A 48 18.30 10.76 -2.59
C VAL A 48 17.55 11.12 -1.33
N LEU A 49 18.22 11.74 -0.35
CA LEU A 49 17.60 12.14 0.92
C LEU A 49 16.45 13.14 0.71
N THR A 50 16.66 14.13 -0.16
CA THR A 50 15.61 15.11 -0.52
C THR A 50 14.40 14.40 -1.10
N ALA A 51 14.59 13.43 -2.00
CA ALA A 51 13.50 12.67 -2.58
C ALA A 51 12.73 11.86 -1.53
N TRP A 52 13.42 11.20 -0.59
CA TRP A 52 12.77 10.49 0.53
C TRP A 52 11.98 11.42 1.45
N ILE A 53 12.52 12.62 1.77
CA ILE A 53 11.80 13.63 2.56
C ILE A 53 10.58 14.15 1.80
N VAL A 54 10.72 14.48 0.51
CA VAL A 54 9.60 14.97 -0.32
C VAL A 54 8.51 13.90 -0.44
N GLY A 55 8.86 12.62 -0.70
CA GLY A 55 7.90 11.53 -0.76
C GLY A 55 7.17 11.32 0.57
N GLY A 56 7.89 11.42 1.69
CA GLY A 56 7.29 11.40 3.01
C GLY A 56 6.33 12.57 3.24
N LEU A 57 6.71 13.80 2.88
CA LEU A 57 5.84 14.97 3.01
C LEU A 57 4.58 14.88 2.11
N LEU A 58 4.69 14.30 0.92
CA LEU A 58 3.52 14.01 0.09
C LEU A 58 2.60 12.99 0.76
N SER A 59 3.15 11.92 1.33
CA SER A 59 2.38 10.94 2.09
C SER A 59 1.69 11.56 3.31
N ILE A 60 2.34 12.53 4.00
CA ILE A 60 1.69 13.32 5.05
C ILE A 60 0.55 14.18 4.48
N CYS A 61 0.71 14.84 3.35
CA CYS A 61 -0.38 15.62 2.76
C CYS A 61 -1.62 14.74 2.53
N GLY A 62 -1.45 13.54 1.96
CA GLY A 62 -2.52 12.56 1.81
C GLY A 62 -3.09 12.10 3.16
N SER A 63 -2.23 11.78 4.12
CA SER A 63 -2.61 11.34 5.47
C SER A 63 -3.46 12.38 6.21
N LEU A 64 -3.11 13.67 6.11
CA LEU A 64 -3.87 14.78 6.71
C LEU A 64 -5.28 14.86 6.12
N VAL A 65 -5.41 14.73 4.80
CA VAL A 65 -6.71 14.72 4.12
C VAL A 65 -7.54 13.51 4.53
N LEU A 66 -6.96 12.31 4.51
CA LEU A 66 -7.68 11.10 4.91
C LEU A 66 -8.09 11.10 6.38
N ALA A 67 -7.29 11.72 7.26
CA ALA A 67 -7.66 11.88 8.66
C ALA A 67 -8.98 12.68 8.81
N GLU A 68 -9.16 13.76 8.04
CA GLU A 68 -10.42 14.52 8.03
C GLU A 68 -11.57 13.72 7.44
N LEU A 69 -11.37 13.05 6.29
CA LEU A 69 -12.41 12.22 5.68
C LEU A 69 -12.81 11.05 6.59
N ALA A 70 -11.86 10.44 7.32
CA ALA A 70 -12.11 9.34 8.23
C ALA A 70 -12.92 9.75 9.48
N VAL A 71 -12.75 10.98 9.98
CA VAL A 71 -13.59 11.48 11.09
C VAL A 71 -14.94 11.97 10.61
N THR A 72 -15.04 12.43 9.37
CA THR A 72 -16.32 12.81 8.76
C THR A 72 -17.19 11.57 8.46
N HIS A 73 -16.58 10.50 7.98
CA HIS A 73 -17.24 9.24 7.63
C HIS A 73 -16.55 8.04 8.30
N PRO A 74 -16.72 7.82 9.62
CA PRO A 74 -16.05 6.75 10.36
C PRO A 74 -16.73 5.39 10.13
N LYS A 75 -16.77 4.98 8.85
CA LYS A 75 -17.39 3.72 8.37
C LYS A 75 -16.30 2.78 7.84
N THR A 76 -16.56 1.49 7.86
CA THR A 76 -15.71 0.47 7.22
C THR A 76 -15.71 0.64 5.71
N GLY A 77 -14.55 0.51 5.05
CA GLY A 77 -14.39 0.64 3.60
C GLY A 77 -13.51 1.82 3.14
N GLY A 78 -13.18 2.79 4.04
CA GLY A 78 -12.22 3.87 3.78
C GLY A 78 -12.45 4.62 2.48
N LEU A 79 -11.48 4.56 1.54
CA LEU A 79 -11.53 5.27 0.26
C LEU A 79 -12.82 5.00 -0.53
N TYR A 80 -13.33 3.76 -0.49
CA TYR A 80 -14.61 3.40 -1.12
C TYR A 80 -15.74 4.29 -0.58
N VAL A 81 -15.80 4.44 0.73
CA VAL A 81 -16.84 5.28 1.39
C VAL A 81 -16.65 6.74 1.01
N PHE A 82 -15.42 7.25 1.05
CA PHE A 82 -15.14 8.66 0.74
C PHE A 82 -15.48 9.02 -0.70
N LEU A 83 -15.16 8.14 -1.64
CA LEU A 83 -15.51 8.32 -3.06
C LEU A 83 -17.02 8.24 -3.28
N ARG A 84 -17.70 7.30 -2.61
CA ARG A 84 -19.15 7.15 -2.70
C ARG A 84 -19.89 8.37 -2.20
N GLU A 85 -19.52 8.84 -1.02
CA GLU A 85 -20.15 10.01 -0.39
C GLU A 85 -19.87 11.32 -1.16
N SER A 86 -18.79 11.38 -1.96
CA SER A 86 -18.42 12.60 -2.70
C SER A 86 -18.80 12.57 -4.16
N PHE A 87 -18.62 11.44 -4.85
CA PHE A 87 -18.80 11.32 -6.31
C PHE A 87 -19.87 10.29 -6.71
N GLY A 88 -20.46 9.60 -5.74
CA GLY A 88 -21.55 8.64 -5.97
C GLY A 88 -21.08 7.22 -6.27
N ASP A 89 -22.07 6.35 -6.50
CA ASP A 89 -21.87 4.89 -6.58
C ASP A 89 -20.96 4.45 -7.74
N ALA A 90 -20.92 5.15 -8.87
CA ALA A 90 -20.10 4.75 -10.01
C ALA A 90 -18.60 4.83 -9.71
N PHE A 91 -18.12 5.94 -9.13
CA PHE A 91 -16.73 6.11 -8.75
C PHE A 91 -16.31 5.16 -7.61
N ALA A 92 -17.21 4.97 -6.64
CA ALA A 92 -17.00 4.02 -5.56
C ALA A 92 -16.91 2.58 -6.09
N PHE A 93 -17.78 2.20 -7.05
CA PHE A 93 -17.75 0.90 -7.70
C PHE A 93 -16.41 0.66 -8.41
N VAL A 94 -15.96 1.64 -9.20
CA VAL A 94 -14.69 1.54 -9.97
C VAL A 94 -13.50 1.36 -9.02
N PHE A 95 -13.46 2.10 -7.90
CA PHE A 95 -12.45 1.89 -6.86
C PHE A 95 -12.56 0.49 -6.24
N GLY A 96 -13.75 0.08 -5.80
CA GLY A 96 -13.97 -1.23 -5.18
C GLY A 96 -13.64 -2.38 -6.13
N TRP A 97 -13.96 -2.24 -7.42
CA TRP A 97 -13.57 -3.15 -8.49
C TRP A 97 -12.04 -3.24 -8.62
N ALA A 98 -11.36 -2.11 -8.74
CA ALA A 98 -9.91 -2.07 -8.80
C ALA A 98 -9.25 -2.66 -7.55
N ASN A 99 -9.81 -2.38 -6.37
CA ASN A 99 -9.32 -2.90 -5.08
C ASN A 99 -9.46 -4.42 -5.01
N LEU A 100 -10.56 -4.99 -5.51
CA LEU A 100 -10.80 -6.43 -5.49
C LEU A 100 -9.90 -7.19 -6.47
N TRP A 101 -9.74 -6.68 -7.70
CA TRP A 101 -9.08 -7.42 -8.76
C TRP A 101 -7.59 -7.11 -8.90
N VAL A 102 -7.16 -5.90 -8.57
CA VAL A 102 -5.77 -5.44 -8.79
C VAL A 102 -5.12 -5.01 -7.49
N ILE A 103 -5.60 -3.91 -6.85
CA ILE A 103 -4.84 -3.20 -5.81
C ILE A 103 -4.44 -4.14 -4.67
N LYS A 104 -5.39 -4.77 -3.99
CA LYS A 104 -5.08 -5.62 -2.83
C LYS A 104 -4.47 -6.97 -3.19
N PRO A 105 -4.95 -7.70 -4.20
CA PRO A 105 -4.32 -8.96 -4.57
C PRO A 105 -2.88 -8.81 -5.05
N THR A 106 -2.57 -7.77 -5.83
CA THR A 106 -1.19 -7.56 -6.31
C THR A 106 -0.25 -7.14 -5.20
N VAL A 107 -0.67 -6.23 -4.31
CA VAL A 107 0.14 -5.85 -3.14
C VAL A 107 0.44 -7.04 -2.23
N VAL A 108 -0.56 -7.88 -1.94
CA VAL A 108 -0.36 -9.10 -1.15
C VAL A 108 0.61 -10.04 -1.85
N ALA A 109 0.43 -10.29 -3.16
CA ALA A 109 1.31 -11.14 -3.94
C ALA A 109 2.76 -10.62 -3.97
N SER A 110 2.94 -9.33 -4.27
CA SER A 110 4.26 -8.68 -4.34
C SER A 110 5.01 -8.75 -3.02
N ILE A 111 4.37 -8.39 -1.90
CA ILE A 111 5.02 -8.41 -0.58
C ILE A 111 5.29 -9.85 -0.14
N THR A 112 4.37 -10.78 -0.43
CA THR A 112 4.54 -12.20 -0.06
C THR A 112 5.64 -12.87 -0.88
N SER A 113 5.89 -12.46 -2.15
CA SER A 113 7.02 -12.98 -2.91
C SER A 113 8.35 -12.63 -2.26
N VAL A 114 8.48 -11.41 -1.72
CA VAL A 114 9.67 -11.00 -0.94
C VAL A 114 9.77 -11.81 0.35
N PHE A 115 8.65 -12.03 1.07
CA PHE A 115 8.63 -12.91 2.23
C PHE A 115 9.16 -14.31 1.88
N ALA A 116 8.63 -14.92 0.83
CA ALA A 116 9.00 -16.28 0.42
C ALA A 116 10.49 -16.38 0.05
N LEU A 117 11.02 -15.40 -0.67
CA LEU A 117 12.44 -15.32 -1.02
C LEU A 117 13.31 -15.34 0.25
N TYR A 118 13.09 -14.41 1.18
CA TYR A 118 13.92 -14.33 2.39
C TYR A 118 13.69 -15.49 3.35
N PHE A 119 12.47 -16.01 3.44
CA PHE A 119 12.18 -17.21 4.24
C PHE A 119 12.93 -18.43 3.69
N CYS A 120 12.91 -18.68 2.37
CA CYS A 120 13.66 -19.76 1.74
C CYS A 120 15.17 -19.61 1.96
N GLN A 121 15.72 -18.38 1.87
CA GLN A 121 17.12 -18.11 2.17
C GLN A 121 17.49 -18.48 3.62
N VAL A 122 16.65 -18.11 4.60
CA VAL A 122 16.88 -18.43 6.02
C VAL A 122 16.86 -19.94 6.25
N MET A 123 15.93 -20.64 5.58
CA MET A 123 15.76 -22.10 5.73
C MET A 123 16.73 -22.93 4.87
N GLY A 124 17.47 -22.29 3.95
CA GLY A 124 18.31 -22.99 2.98
C GLY A 124 17.49 -23.81 1.96
N TRP A 125 16.26 -23.41 1.67
CA TRP A 125 15.39 -24.08 0.71
C TRP A 125 15.65 -23.56 -0.72
N LYS A 126 15.31 -24.39 -1.72
CA LYS A 126 15.48 -24.04 -3.13
C LYS A 126 14.47 -23.01 -3.59
N ASP A 127 14.83 -22.26 -4.63
CA ASP A 127 13.98 -21.19 -5.20
C ASP A 127 12.66 -21.70 -5.76
N ASP A 128 12.58 -22.95 -6.23
CA ASP A 128 11.37 -23.57 -6.74
C ASP A 128 10.28 -23.73 -5.66
N THR A 129 10.64 -23.67 -4.37
CA THR A 129 9.71 -23.73 -3.24
C THR A 129 9.06 -22.38 -2.88
N GLN A 130 9.56 -21.26 -3.41
CA GLN A 130 9.10 -19.91 -3.05
C GLN A 130 7.60 -19.72 -3.27
N PHE A 131 7.06 -20.21 -4.39
CA PHE A 131 5.61 -20.12 -4.64
C PHE A 131 4.79 -20.84 -3.57
N ALA A 132 5.19 -22.06 -3.19
CA ALA A 132 4.49 -22.84 -2.17
C ALA A 132 4.55 -22.17 -0.80
N VAL A 133 5.72 -21.62 -0.44
CA VAL A 133 5.91 -20.85 0.81
C VAL A 133 5.04 -19.60 0.84
N GLY A 134 5.02 -18.84 -0.26
CA GLY A 134 4.18 -17.65 -0.37
C GLY A 134 2.69 -17.97 -0.30
N ALA A 135 2.23 -18.99 -1.02
CA ALA A 135 0.84 -19.44 -0.96
C ALA A 135 0.44 -19.91 0.44
N ALA A 136 1.31 -20.68 1.11
CA ALA A 136 1.11 -21.13 2.48
C ALA A 136 1.02 -19.94 3.47
N ALA A 137 1.86 -18.91 3.30
CA ALA A 137 1.83 -17.70 4.11
C ALA A 137 0.51 -16.94 3.93
N ILE A 138 0.03 -16.75 2.69
CA ILE A 138 -1.27 -16.11 2.40
C ILE A 138 -2.40 -16.89 3.06
N LEU A 139 -2.44 -18.20 2.91
CA LEU A 139 -3.49 -19.05 3.50
C LEU A 139 -3.45 -19.02 5.03
N PHE A 140 -2.26 -19.10 5.64
CA PHE A 140 -2.10 -19.04 7.08
C PHE A 140 -2.56 -17.70 7.66
N LEU A 141 -2.12 -16.58 7.07
CA LEU A 141 -2.52 -15.24 7.52
C LEU A 141 -4.00 -14.97 7.27
N THR A 142 -4.56 -15.48 6.18
CA THR A 142 -6.02 -15.44 5.93
C THR A 142 -6.76 -16.20 7.00
N PHE A 143 -6.30 -17.39 7.38
CA PHE A 143 -6.88 -18.18 8.46
C PHE A 143 -6.82 -17.43 9.80
N VAL A 144 -5.68 -16.82 10.17
CA VAL A 144 -5.54 -16.00 11.38
C VAL A 144 -6.56 -14.85 11.40
N ASN A 145 -6.70 -14.14 10.28
CA ASN A 145 -7.66 -13.04 10.17
C ASN A 145 -9.12 -13.52 10.14
N TRP A 146 -9.35 -14.73 9.66
CA TRP A 146 -10.66 -15.37 9.69
C TRP A 146 -11.09 -15.79 11.10
N LEU A 147 -10.15 -16.14 12.01
CA LEU A 147 -10.43 -16.47 13.40
C LEU A 147 -11.06 -15.29 14.16
N GLY A 148 -10.71 -14.05 13.81
CA GLY A 148 -11.31 -12.86 14.41
C GLY A 148 -10.50 -11.59 14.17
N VAL A 149 -11.18 -10.44 14.33
CA VAL A 149 -10.55 -9.11 14.21
C VAL A 149 -9.47 -8.90 15.27
N LYS A 150 -9.68 -9.40 16.50
CA LYS A 150 -8.72 -9.29 17.60
C LYS A 150 -7.43 -10.06 17.31
N GLU A 151 -7.54 -11.26 16.78
CA GLU A 151 -6.42 -12.12 16.43
C GLU A 151 -5.60 -11.50 15.32
N GLY A 152 -6.26 -11.03 14.24
CA GLY A 152 -5.60 -10.31 13.14
C GLY A 152 -4.88 -9.05 13.60
N THR A 153 -5.53 -8.22 14.44
CA THR A 153 -4.92 -6.97 14.95
C THR A 153 -3.82 -7.20 15.99
N ARG A 154 -3.91 -8.24 16.81
CA ARG A 154 -2.82 -8.63 17.73
C ARG A 154 -1.60 -9.08 16.96
N THR A 155 -1.78 -9.95 15.95
CA THR A 155 -0.71 -10.38 15.04
C THR A 155 -0.07 -9.18 14.36
N GLN A 156 -0.88 -8.26 13.82
CA GLN A 156 -0.38 -7.02 13.20
C GLN A 156 0.44 -6.19 14.18
N SER A 157 -0.06 -5.98 15.38
CA SER A 157 0.63 -5.18 16.41
C SER A 157 1.96 -5.78 16.82
N LEU A 158 2.02 -7.11 17.02
CA LEU A 158 3.25 -7.83 17.34
C LEU A 158 4.28 -7.70 16.23
N LEU A 159 3.89 -8.03 14.98
CA LEU A 159 4.79 -8.00 13.84
C LEU A 159 5.27 -6.57 13.53
N THR A 160 4.41 -5.55 13.70
CA THR A 160 4.80 -4.14 13.55
C THR A 160 5.84 -3.74 14.60
N THR A 161 5.65 -4.13 15.86
CA THR A 161 6.61 -3.83 16.93
C THR A 161 7.96 -4.48 16.65
N LEU A 162 7.97 -5.75 16.27
CA LEU A 162 9.21 -6.49 15.95
C LEU A 162 9.96 -5.86 14.78
N LYS A 163 9.28 -5.48 13.69
CA LYS A 163 9.94 -4.86 12.55
C LYS A 163 10.51 -3.48 12.87
N VAL A 164 9.80 -2.65 13.65
CA VAL A 164 10.30 -1.32 14.07
C VAL A 164 11.53 -1.48 14.95
N ILE A 165 11.50 -2.37 15.94
CA ILE A 165 12.66 -2.66 16.80
C ILE A 165 13.84 -3.16 15.95
N GLY A 166 13.60 -4.07 15.00
CA GLY A 166 14.65 -4.61 14.13
C GLY A 166 15.30 -3.55 13.26
N ILE A 167 14.51 -2.64 12.64
CA ILE A 167 15.05 -1.55 11.80
C ILE A 167 15.82 -0.54 12.67
N LEU A 168 15.31 -0.17 13.84
CA LEU A 168 16.02 0.71 14.76
C LEU A 168 17.31 0.05 15.27
N GLY A 169 17.29 -1.27 15.52
CA GLY A 169 18.47 -2.04 15.86
C GLY A 169 19.53 -2.02 14.75
N LEU A 170 19.12 -2.15 13.48
CA LEU A 170 20.00 -1.96 12.33
C LEU A 170 20.64 -0.57 12.33
N CYS A 171 19.84 0.48 12.55
CA CYS A 171 20.36 1.85 12.59
C CYS A 171 21.36 2.04 13.73
N VAL A 172 21.07 1.52 14.94
CA VAL A 172 22.00 1.57 16.07
C VAL A 172 23.30 0.84 15.74
N ALA A 173 23.24 -0.36 15.16
CA ALA A 173 24.42 -1.11 14.74
C ALA A 173 25.23 -0.34 13.68
N ALA A 174 24.56 0.27 12.70
CA ALA A 174 25.23 1.06 11.66
C ALA A 174 26.00 2.26 12.25
N PHE A 175 25.39 3.00 13.18
CA PHE A 175 26.02 4.19 13.79
C PHE A 175 27.00 3.84 14.91
N SER A 176 27.11 2.58 15.34
CA SER A 176 28.10 2.15 16.35
C SER A 176 29.51 1.97 15.76
N ILE A 177 29.65 1.98 14.44
CA ILE A 177 30.95 1.96 13.76
C ILE A 177 31.28 3.35 13.20
N PRO A 178 32.61 3.69 13.06
CA PRO A 178 33.00 4.90 12.34
C PRO A 178 32.47 4.90 10.90
N ALA A 179 32.14 6.08 10.37
CA ALA A 179 31.73 6.21 8.98
C ALA A 179 32.80 5.64 8.05
N THR A 180 32.41 4.73 7.18
CA THR A 180 33.33 4.16 6.19
C THR A 180 33.63 5.13 5.05
N HIS A 181 32.77 6.17 4.90
CA HIS A 181 32.93 7.22 3.90
C HIS A 181 32.83 8.61 4.58
N PRO A 182 33.79 9.53 4.31
CA PRO A 182 33.72 10.88 4.85
C PRO A 182 32.46 11.62 4.33
N ALA A 183 31.94 12.55 5.12
CA ALA A 183 30.74 13.31 4.75
C ALA A 183 30.91 14.08 3.42
N SER A 184 32.13 14.52 3.09
CA SER A 184 32.46 15.11 1.78
C SER A 184 32.23 14.14 0.61
N ALA A 185 32.61 12.88 0.75
CA ALA A 185 32.38 11.87 -0.29
C ALA A 185 30.91 11.51 -0.49
N LEU A 186 30.06 11.77 0.50
CA LEU A 186 28.61 11.64 0.37
C LEU A 186 27.99 12.81 -0.42
N ALA A 187 28.62 14.00 -0.36
CA ALA A 187 28.20 15.18 -1.12
C ALA A 187 28.76 15.20 -2.55
N GLU A 188 29.98 14.73 -2.71
CA GLU A 188 30.66 14.55 -3.99
C GLU A 188 30.24 13.19 -4.57
N GLY A 189 29.00 13.09 -5.05
CA GLY A 189 28.59 11.89 -5.78
C GLY A 189 29.61 11.61 -6.88
N ALA A 190 30.14 10.39 -6.92
CA ALA A 190 30.95 9.96 -8.04
C ALA A 190 30.22 10.39 -9.32
N VAL A 191 30.92 11.12 -10.18
CA VAL A 191 30.46 11.44 -11.55
C VAL A 191 30.54 10.13 -12.33
N ALA A 192 29.77 9.15 -11.89
CA ALA A 192 29.45 7.98 -12.68
C ALA A 192 28.40 8.43 -13.68
N GLU A 193 28.56 8.03 -14.91
CA GLU A 193 27.78 8.36 -16.11
C GLU A 193 26.39 8.90 -15.78
N ALA A 194 26.26 10.22 -15.95
CA ALA A 194 25.02 10.93 -15.69
C ALA A 194 23.87 10.15 -16.34
N THR A 195 22.84 9.85 -15.58
CA THR A 195 21.62 9.31 -16.17
C THR A 195 21.30 10.16 -17.40
N THR A 196 21.08 9.53 -18.54
CA THR A 196 20.75 10.24 -19.81
C THR A 196 19.44 11.04 -19.69
N LYS A 197 18.73 10.88 -18.58
CA LYS A 197 17.45 11.55 -18.26
C LYS A 197 17.70 12.94 -17.63
N PRO A 198 16.89 13.95 -17.98
CA PRO A 198 16.87 15.20 -17.23
C PRO A 198 16.62 14.97 -15.74
N LEU A 199 17.28 15.73 -14.85
CA LEU A 199 17.18 15.58 -13.37
C LEU A 199 15.73 15.55 -12.87
N VAL A 200 14.86 16.38 -13.44
CA VAL A 200 13.43 16.41 -13.06
C VAL A 200 12.75 15.08 -13.38
N THR A 201 13.02 14.50 -14.55
CA THR A 201 12.48 13.18 -14.92
C THR A 201 13.03 12.08 -14.02
N ALA A 202 14.33 12.05 -13.76
CA ALA A 202 14.97 11.11 -12.85
C ALA A 202 14.36 11.20 -11.43
N PHE A 203 14.10 12.41 -10.94
CA PHE A 203 13.48 12.65 -9.64
C PHE A 203 12.06 12.06 -9.57
N PHE A 204 11.22 12.29 -10.58
CA PHE A 204 9.86 11.73 -10.60
C PHE A 204 9.84 10.21 -10.78
N VAL A 205 10.78 9.64 -11.54
CA VAL A 205 10.93 8.18 -11.65
C VAL A 205 11.35 7.58 -10.30
N ALA A 206 12.32 8.18 -9.61
CA ALA A 206 12.71 7.76 -8.26
C ALA A 206 11.54 7.85 -7.27
N MET A 207 10.66 8.85 -7.42
CA MET A 207 9.47 9.00 -6.57
C MET A 207 8.54 7.79 -6.64
N VAL A 208 8.41 7.09 -7.76
CA VAL A 208 7.56 5.88 -7.85
C VAL A 208 8.01 4.82 -6.83
N SER A 209 9.31 4.54 -6.76
CA SER A 209 9.87 3.58 -5.78
C SER A 209 9.75 4.08 -4.33
N ILE A 210 9.89 5.38 -4.10
CA ILE A 210 9.73 5.99 -2.77
C ILE A 210 8.28 5.91 -2.32
N LEU A 211 7.33 6.23 -3.21
CA LEU A 211 5.91 6.22 -2.89
C LEU A 211 5.36 4.81 -2.71
N PHE A 212 5.94 3.82 -3.39
CA PHE A 212 5.72 2.41 -3.06
C PHE A 212 6.17 2.09 -1.63
N ALA A 213 7.37 2.56 -1.24
CA ALA A 213 7.89 2.32 0.11
C ALA A 213 7.06 3.00 1.20
N TYR A 214 6.48 4.17 0.92
CA TYR A 214 5.60 4.90 1.84
C TYR A 214 4.13 4.47 1.77
N ASP A 215 3.73 3.57 0.87
CA ASP A 215 2.32 3.16 0.76
C ASP A 215 1.86 2.38 2.00
N GLY A 216 0.54 2.46 2.30
CA GLY A 216 -0.09 1.78 3.43
C GLY A 216 -0.76 2.69 4.45
N TRP A 217 -0.51 4.02 4.41
CA TRP A 217 -1.16 4.99 5.30
C TRP A 217 -2.68 5.08 5.12
N THR A 218 -3.19 4.63 3.99
CA THR A 218 -4.63 4.56 3.70
C THR A 218 -5.33 3.41 4.42
N ASP A 219 -4.62 2.34 4.74
CA ASP A 219 -5.18 1.05 5.12
C ASP A 219 -5.95 1.07 6.44
N SER A 220 -5.54 1.90 7.41
CA SER A 220 -6.28 2.06 8.66
C SER A 220 -7.67 2.65 8.45
N THR A 221 -7.91 3.40 7.35
CA THR A 221 -9.24 3.93 7.03
C THR A 221 -10.22 2.83 6.63
N TYR A 222 -9.74 1.71 6.09
CA TYR A 222 -10.60 0.60 5.69
C TYR A 222 -11.27 -0.10 6.88
N VAL A 223 -10.66 -0.01 8.05
CA VAL A 223 -11.18 -0.54 9.32
C VAL A 223 -11.78 0.54 10.23
N ALA A 224 -12.01 1.76 9.75
CA ALA A 224 -12.45 2.88 10.58
C ALA A 224 -13.78 2.62 11.34
N GLY A 225 -14.67 1.80 10.77
CA GLY A 225 -15.91 1.36 11.43
C GLY A 225 -15.67 0.45 12.64
N GLU A 226 -14.50 -0.23 12.70
CA GLU A 226 -14.10 -1.12 13.79
C GLU A 226 -13.24 -0.41 14.86
N VAL A 227 -12.89 0.88 14.65
CA VAL A 227 -12.04 1.67 15.54
C VAL A 227 -12.82 2.27 16.69
N VAL A 228 -12.28 2.15 17.90
CA VAL A 228 -12.81 2.78 19.11
C VAL A 228 -12.48 4.27 19.10
N ASN A 229 -13.46 5.13 19.37
CA ASN A 229 -13.33 6.59 19.35
C ASN A 229 -12.65 7.12 18.08
N PRO A 230 -13.19 6.83 16.87
CA PRO A 230 -12.52 7.14 15.61
C PRO A 230 -12.22 8.63 15.43
N GLN A 231 -13.01 9.51 16.02
CA GLN A 231 -12.82 10.96 16.00
C GLN A 231 -11.45 11.40 16.55
N ARG A 232 -10.90 10.67 17.51
CA ARG A 232 -9.57 10.91 18.11
C ARG A 232 -8.52 9.94 17.55
N THR A 233 -8.90 8.67 17.44
CA THR A 233 -7.96 7.59 17.11
C THR A 233 -7.48 7.68 15.66
N MET A 234 -8.37 7.97 14.70
CA MET A 234 -8.01 7.97 13.28
C MET A 234 -6.97 9.05 12.93
N PRO A 235 -7.13 10.34 13.31
CA PRO A 235 -6.11 11.35 13.03
C PRO A 235 -4.76 11.00 13.64
N ILE A 236 -4.73 10.52 14.89
CA ILE A 236 -3.48 10.14 15.56
C ILE A 236 -2.81 8.96 14.82
N ALA A 237 -3.56 7.90 14.55
CA ALA A 237 -3.02 6.70 13.92
C ALA A 237 -2.48 6.97 12.51
N ILE A 238 -3.21 7.73 11.69
CA ILE A 238 -2.83 8.00 10.30
C ILE A 238 -1.68 9.02 10.25
N VAL A 239 -1.83 10.18 10.88
CA VAL A 239 -0.86 11.28 10.74
C VAL A 239 0.42 10.98 11.51
N TRP A 240 0.34 10.66 12.81
CA TRP A 240 1.53 10.38 13.62
C TRP A 240 2.18 9.04 13.26
N GLY A 241 1.38 8.05 12.82
CA GLY A 241 1.92 6.80 12.27
C GLY A 241 2.78 7.04 11.03
N THR A 242 2.30 7.87 10.09
CA THR A 242 3.06 8.24 8.89
C THR A 242 4.31 9.06 9.24
N TRP A 243 4.23 10.04 10.15
CA TRP A 243 5.41 10.79 10.63
C TRP A 243 6.47 9.89 11.25
N ALA A 244 6.06 8.92 12.08
CA ALA A 244 6.98 7.96 12.67
C ALA A 244 7.72 7.15 11.60
N VAL A 245 7.03 6.72 10.55
CA VAL A 245 7.67 5.99 9.44
C VAL A 245 8.62 6.88 8.65
N ILE A 246 8.28 8.15 8.39
CA ILE A 246 9.20 9.09 7.73
C ILE A 246 10.50 9.21 8.52
N ALA A 247 10.41 9.41 9.84
CA ALA A 247 11.59 9.49 10.71
C ALA A 247 12.43 8.21 10.64
N VAL A 248 11.80 7.03 10.70
CA VAL A 248 12.48 5.73 10.59
C VAL A 248 13.15 5.58 9.21
N TYR A 249 12.48 5.94 8.12
CA TYR A 249 13.02 5.78 6.78
C TYR A 249 14.17 6.74 6.48
N VAL A 250 14.06 7.99 6.92
CA VAL A 250 15.15 8.96 6.83
C VAL A 250 16.38 8.45 7.62
N LEU A 251 16.17 7.99 8.86
CA LEU A 251 17.25 7.43 9.69
C LEU A 251 17.88 6.19 9.05
N THR A 252 17.08 5.31 8.47
CA THR A 252 17.55 4.10 7.80
C THR A 252 18.37 4.42 6.54
N ASN A 253 17.95 5.40 5.74
CA ASN A 253 18.74 5.85 4.60
C ASN A 253 20.09 6.46 5.06
N PHE A 254 20.11 7.26 6.11
CA PHE A 254 21.36 7.73 6.71
C PHE A 254 22.26 6.55 7.11
N ALA A 255 21.71 5.51 7.75
CA ALA A 255 22.45 4.32 8.14
C ALA A 255 23.03 3.57 6.94
N TYR A 256 22.28 3.41 5.86
CA TYR A 256 22.75 2.77 4.63
C TYR A 256 23.93 3.54 4.00
N PHE A 257 23.77 4.84 3.84
CA PHE A 257 24.82 5.67 3.26
C PHE A 257 26.05 5.80 4.18
N HIS A 258 25.87 5.76 5.50
CA HIS A 258 26.95 5.75 6.48
C HIS A 258 27.86 4.53 6.32
N VAL A 259 27.27 3.34 6.07
CA VAL A 259 28.01 2.06 5.97
C VAL A 259 28.49 1.80 4.54
N LEU A 260 27.66 2.06 3.52
CA LEU A 260 27.93 1.64 2.14
C LEU A 260 28.45 2.76 1.24
N GLY A 261 28.22 4.03 1.63
CA GLY A 261 28.43 5.17 0.73
C GLY A 261 27.43 5.21 -0.44
N ALA A 262 27.53 6.21 -1.30
CA ALA A 262 26.62 6.40 -2.42
C ALA A 262 26.74 5.26 -3.45
N GLU A 263 28.00 4.88 -3.79
CA GLU A 263 28.27 3.81 -4.75
C GLU A 263 27.79 2.44 -4.24
N GLY A 264 27.98 2.12 -2.95
CA GLY A 264 27.51 0.87 -2.39
C GLY A 264 25.99 0.76 -2.39
N VAL A 265 25.27 1.84 -2.03
CA VAL A 265 23.78 1.84 -2.08
C VAL A 265 23.29 1.63 -3.52
N ARG A 266 24.01 2.16 -4.51
CA ARG A 266 23.66 2.03 -5.93
C ARG A 266 24.01 0.66 -6.51
N SER A 267 25.04 -0.01 -6.00
CA SER A 267 25.54 -1.27 -6.56
C SER A 267 24.81 -2.52 -6.07
N TYR A 268 24.14 -2.45 -4.90
CA TYR A 268 23.50 -3.60 -4.29
C TYR A 268 21.98 -3.49 -4.28
N GLU A 269 21.27 -4.40 -4.95
CA GLU A 269 19.81 -4.45 -4.92
C GLU A 269 19.24 -4.68 -3.51
N ALA A 270 19.93 -5.48 -2.70
CA ALA A 270 19.58 -5.77 -1.31
C ALA A 270 20.41 -4.90 -0.33
N VAL A 271 20.20 -3.58 -0.39
CA VAL A 271 20.99 -2.58 0.38
C VAL A 271 21.05 -2.92 1.88
N GLY A 272 19.93 -3.31 2.47
CA GLY A 272 19.87 -3.71 3.88
C GLY A 272 20.76 -4.92 4.18
N SER A 273 20.75 -5.95 3.31
CA SER A 273 21.55 -7.16 3.48
C SER A 273 23.05 -6.87 3.43
N GLU A 274 23.48 -6.07 2.46
CA GLU A 274 24.89 -5.68 2.35
C GLU A 274 25.32 -4.81 3.54
N THR A 275 24.46 -3.89 3.99
CA THR A 275 24.75 -3.06 5.16
C THR A 275 25.06 -3.91 6.38
N ILE A 276 24.19 -4.87 6.70
CA ILE A 276 24.39 -5.74 7.88
C ILE A 276 25.51 -6.75 7.67
N HIS A 277 25.71 -7.24 6.45
CA HIS A 277 26.83 -8.13 6.14
C HIS A 277 28.17 -7.45 6.43
N ARG A 278 28.35 -6.19 6.05
CA ARG A 278 29.55 -5.40 6.40
C ARG A 278 29.73 -5.16 7.89
N LEU A 279 28.63 -5.05 8.64
CA LEU A 279 28.67 -4.82 10.09
C LEU A 279 28.95 -6.09 10.88
N MET A 280 28.36 -7.23 10.49
CA MET A 280 28.27 -8.44 11.32
C MET A 280 28.57 -9.73 10.54
N GLY A 281 29.03 -9.64 9.30
CA GLY A 281 29.31 -10.80 8.45
C GLY A 281 28.07 -11.63 8.13
N ASP A 282 28.26 -12.91 7.83
CA ASP A 282 27.19 -13.84 7.41
C ASP A 282 26.07 -14.01 8.45
N TRP A 283 26.40 -13.91 9.74
CA TRP A 283 25.39 -13.97 10.80
C TRP A 283 24.43 -12.77 10.70
N GLY A 284 24.98 -11.59 10.46
CA GLY A 284 24.20 -10.38 10.26
C GLY A 284 23.27 -10.48 9.03
N ALA A 285 23.79 -11.00 7.92
CA ALA A 285 22.98 -11.21 6.71
C ALA A 285 21.76 -12.13 6.98
N ARG A 286 21.97 -13.22 7.76
CA ARG A 286 20.86 -14.10 8.19
C ARG A 286 19.89 -13.38 9.12
N ALA A 287 20.38 -12.59 10.08
CA ALA A 287 19.52 -11.83 10.99
C ALA A 287 18.65 -10.82 10.23
N LEU A 288 19.19 -10.14 9.22
CA LEU A 288 18.41 -9.27 8.36
C LEU A 288 17.39 -10.04 7.53
N ALA A 289 17.76 -11.18 6.95
CA ALA A 289 16.82 -12.00 6.20
C ALA A 289 15.60 -12.38 7.05
N VAL A 290 15.80 -12.71 8.33
CA VAL A 290 14.72 -12.92 9.30
C VAL A 290 13.91 -11.63 9.52
N LEU A 291 14.57 -10.48 9.68
CA LEU A 291 13.89 -9.19 9.87
C LEU A 291 13.02 -8.83 8.65
N VAL A 292 13.53 -8.99 7.43
CA VAL A 292 12.77 -8.73 6.20
C VAL A 292 11.61 -9.70 6.06
N ALA A 293 11.82 -10.99 6.36
CA ALA A 293 10.74 -11.98 6.38
C ALA A 293 9.64 -11.60 7.38
N VAL A 294 9.99 -11.25 8.62
CA VAL A 294 9.03 -10.80 9.65
C VAL A 294 8.32 -9.51 9.21
N SER A 295 9.06 -8.56 8.64
CA SER A 295 8.50 -7.29 8.14
C SER A 295 7.46 -7.53 7.05
N THR A 296 7.83 -8.27 6.01
CA THR A 296 6.95 -8.55 4.87
C THR A 296 5.77 -9.43 5.25
N PHE A 297 5.95 -10.41 6.14
CA PHE A 297 4.87 -11.21 6.70
C PHE A 297 3.85 -10.35 7.45
N GLY A 298 4.32 -9.36 8.24
CA GLY A 298 3.47 -8.40 8.93
C GLY A 298 2.70 -7.48 7.98
N THR A 299 3.34 -7.00 6.90
CA THR A 299 2.65 -6.14 5.91
C THR A 299 1.64 -6.95 5.09
N THR A 300 1.96 -8.21 4.76
CA THR A 300 0.99 -9.15 4.15
C THR A 300 -0.22 -9.36 5.07
N ASN A 301 0.00 -9.57 6.39
CA ASN A 301 -1.09 -9.67 7.36
C ASN A 301 -1.98 -8.43 7.39
N GLY A 302 -1.37 -7.24 7.42
CA GLY A 302 -2.12 -5.98 7.42
C GLY A 302 -2.95 -5.78 6.16
N SER A 303 -2.43 -6.13 4.98
CA SER A 303 -3.16 -6.04 3.71
C SER A 303 -4.31 -7.06 3.62
N ILE A 304 -4.13 -8.27 4.19
CA ILE A 304 -5.19 -9.27 4.32
C ILE A 304 -6.24 -8.82 5.34
N LEU A 305 -5.82 -8.18 6.43
CA LEU A 305 -6.72 -7.62 7.43
C LEU A 305 -7.62 -6.53 6.83
N THR A 306 -7.06 -5.61 6.05
CA THR A 306 -7.74 -4.36 5.64
C THR A 306 -8.50 -4.48 4.33
N GLY A 307 -7.96 -5.15 3.31
CA GLY A 307 -8.51 -5.21 1.96
C GLY A 307 -9.94 -5.75 1.85
N PRO A 308 -10.29 -6.88 2.51
CA PRO A 308 -11.63 -7.45 2.44
C PRO A 308 -12.74 -6.54 2.96
N ARG A 309 -12.39 -5.52 3.78
CA ARG A 309 -13.35 -4.54 4.31
C ARG A 309 -13.93 -3.63 3.23
N VAL A 310 -13.13 -3.31 2.21
CA VAL A 310 -13.61 -2.56 1.04
C VAL A 310 -14.64 -3.39 0.27
N THR A 311 -14.31 -4.65 0.00
CA THR A 311 -15.19 -5.60 -0.70
C THR A 311 -16.49 -5.83 0.07
N GLN A 312 -16.41 -5.98 1.39
CA GLN A 312 -17.56 -6.12 2.29
C GLN A 312 -18.45 -4.88 2.28
N ALA A 313 -17.88 -3.68 2.38
CA ALA A 313 -18.62 -2.42 2.34
C ALA A 313 -19.34 -2.24 0.99
N MET A 314 -18.66 -2.52 -0.12
CA MET A 314 -19.23 -2.48 -1.47
C MET A 314 -20.41 -3.45 -1.62
N ALA A 315 -20.29 -4.66 -1.06
CA ALA A 315 -21.36 -5.65 -1.08
C ALA A 315 -22.55 -5.27 -0.17
N ALA A 316 -22.28 -4.66 0.99
CA ALA A 316 -23.30 -4.17 1.91
C ALA A 316 -24.15 -3.05 1.28
N ASP A 317 -23.54 -2.25 0.43
CA ASP A 317 -24.23 -1.20 -0.34
C ASP A 317 -24.94 -1.73 -1.61
N GLY A 318 -24.92 -3.06 -1.85
CA GLY A 318 -25.59 -3.69 -2.99
C GLY A 318 -24.85 -3.56 -4.32
N LEU A 319 -23.62 -3.06 -4.30
CA LEU A 319 -22.79 -2.86 -5.49
C LEU A 319 -21.93 -4.09 -5.82
N LEU A 320 -22.03 -5.16 -5.03
CA LEU A 320 -21.35 -6.43 -5.26
C LEU A 320 -22.22 -7.61 -4.79
N TRP A 321 -21.78 -8.83 -4.95
CA TRP A 321 -22.52 -10.04 -4.55
C TRP A 321 -22.83 -10.02 -3.04
N LYS A 322 -24.12 -10.12 -2.71
CA LYS A 322 -24.62 -10.07 -1.32
C LYS A 322 -23.91 -10.94 -0.31
N PRO A 323 -23.49 -12.19 -0.62
CA PRO A 323 -22.77 -13.03 0.35
C PRO A 323 -21.46 -12.41 0.87
N MET A 324 -20.82 -11.52 0.10
CA MET A 324 -19.61 -10.83 0.55
C MET A 324 -19.87 -9.73 1.59
N ALA A 325 -21.13 -9.28 1.74
CA ALA A 325 -21.53 -8.32 2.77
C ALA A 325 -21.59 -8.93 4.18
N ALA A 326 -21.79 -10.26 4.25
CA ALA A 326 -22.05 -10.95 5.49
C ALA A 326 -20.79 -11.01 6.38
N LEU A 327 -20.97 -10.67 7.66
CA LEU A 327 -19.99 -10.92 8.71
C LEU A 327 -20.29 -12.24 9.39
N ASP A 328 -19.25 -13.01 9.72
CA ASP A 328 -19.40 -14.22 10.53
C ASP A 328 -19.97 -13.84 11.90
N PRO A 329 -21.10 -14.46 12.35
CA PRO A 329 -21.75 -14.06 13.60
C PRO A 329 -20.92 -14.22 14.86
N LYS A 330 -19.95 -15.15 14.85
CA LYS A 330 -19.08 -15.45 16.00
C LYS A 330 -17.77 -14.69 15.93
N ARG A 331 -17.20 -14.55 14.71
CA ARG A 331 -15.85 -14.00 14.46
C ARG A 331 -15.88 -12.52 14.09
N GLU A 332 -17.03 -12.02 13.64
CA GLU A 332 -17.23 -10.65 13.19
C GLU A 332 -16.33 -10.26 12.01
N THR A 333 -15.94 -11.25 11.19
CA THR A 333 -15.05 -11.09 10.04
C THR A 333 -15.80 -11.29 8.72
N PRO A 334 -15.43 -10.59 7.62
CA PRO A 334 -16.01 -10.77 6.30
C PRO A 334 -15.41 -12.01 5.63
N SER A 335 -15.81 -13.20 6.11
CA SER A 335 -15.18 -14.49 5.76
C SER A 335 -15.08 -14.73 4.26
N MET A 336 -16.16 -14.50 3.49
CA MET A 336 -16.15 -14.73 2.04
C MET A 336 -15.18 -13.77 1.34
N ALA A 337 -15.17 -12.49 1.69
CA ALA A 337 -14.29 -11.50 1.10
C ALA A 337 -12.81 -11.80 1.41
N LEU A 338 -12.50 -12.30 2.64
CA LEU A 338 -11.15 -12.75 3.03
C LEU A 338 -10.63 -13.87 2.11
N TRP A 339 -11.43 -14.93 1.92
CA TRP A 339 -11.00 -16.07 1.11
C TRP A 339 -10.93 -15.74 -0.38
N VAL A 340 -11.84 -14.91 -0.90
CA VAL A 340 -11.76 -14.42 -2.29
C VAL A 340 -10.48 -13.63 -2.50
N GLN A 341 -10.14 -12.71 -1.59
CA GLN A 341 -8.86 -11.98 -1.69
C GLN A 341 -7.65 -12.92 -1.66
N ALA A 342 -7.66 -13.95 -0.79
CA ALA A 342 -6.58 -14.93 -0.71
C ALA A 342 -6.38 -15.67 -2.04
N ILE A 343 -7.48 -16.16 -2.64
CA ILE A 343 -7.43 -16.87 -3.93
C ILE A 343 -6.87 -15.94 -5.02
N LEU A 344 -7.38 -14.71 -5.12
CA LEU A 344 -6.90 -13.74 -6.10
C LEU A 344 -5.42 -13.41 -5.88
N SER A 345 -4.98 -13.27 -4.63
CA SER A 345 -3.58 -13.01 -4.30
C SER A 345 -2.65 -14.16 -4.68
N ILE A 346 -3.08 -15.41 -4.48
CA ILE A 346 -2.31 -16.60 -4.91
C ILE A 346 -2.26 -16.68 -6.44
N LEU A 347 -3.35 -16.35 -7.14
CA LEU A 347 -3.34 -16.29 -8.60
C LEU A 347 -2.35 -15.23 -9.11
N TRP A 348 -2.37 -14.03 -8.53
CA TRP A 348 -1.39 -12.99 -8.86
C TRP A 348 0.04 -13.40 -8.52
N LEU A 349 0.27 -14.08 -7.39
CA LEU A 349 1.59 -14.62 -7.03
C LEU A 349 2.12 -15.61 -8.07
N LYS A 350 1.22 -16.35 -8.73
CA LYS A 350 1.58 -17.31 -9.79
C LYS A 350 1.85 -16.64 -11.13
N VAL A 351 1.07 -15.62 -11.48
CA VAL A 351 1.09 -14.95 -12.80
C VAL A 351 2.14 -13.86 -12.88
N ALA A 352 2.38 -13.16 -11.76
CA ALA A 352 3.31 -12.06 -11.73
C ALA A 352 4.75 -12.56 -11.81
N GLY A 353 5.47 -12.13 -12.85
CA GLY A 353 6.86 -12.52 -13.11
C GLY A 353 7.88 -11.99 -12.13
N GLY A 354 7.52 -11.08 -11.19
CA GLY A 354 8.40 -10.52 -10.18
C GLY A 354 7.80 -9.34 -9.42
N PHE A 355 8.53 -8.92 -8.39
CA PHE A 355 8.16 -7.81 -7.52
C PHE A 355 7.96 -6.48 -8.26
N ASP A 356 8.87 -6.15 -9.19
CA ASP A 356 8.91 -4.84 -9.84
C ASP A 356 7.73 -4.63 -10.81
N ASP A 357 7.30 -5.69 -11.50
CA ASP A 357 6.15 -5.62 -12.40
C ASP A 357 4.85 -5.34 -11.65
N VAL A 358 4.65 -6.06 -10.54
CA VAL A 358 3.42 -5.98 -9.73
C VAL A 358 3.35 -4.69 -8.95
N SER A 359 4.49 -4.20 -8.44
CA SER A 359 4.55 -2.96 -7.66
C SER A 359 4.23 -1.73 -8.52
N GLY A 360 4.68 -1.70 -9.79
CA GLY A 360 4.34 -0.62 -10.73
C GLY A 360 2.84 -0.53 -11.01
N TRP A 361 2.17 -1.67 -11.28
CA TRP A 361 0.71 -1.69 -11.50
C TRP A 361 -0.07 -1.21 -10.29
N PHE A 362 0.38 -1.60 -9.11
CA PHE A 362 -0.21 -1.18 -7.86
C PHE A 362 -0.07 0.33 -7.63
N VAL A 363 1.16 0.89 -7.73
CA VAL A 363 1.42 2.30 -7.42
C VAL A 363 0.57 3.20 -8.28
N THR A 364 0.64 3.07 -9.60
CA THR A 364 -0.09 3.97 -10.52
C THR A 364 -1.59 3.90 -10.30
N THR A 365 -2.15 2.68 -10.16
CA THR A 365 -3.59 2.52 -9.94
C THR A 365 -4.01 3.09 -8.59
N SER A 366 -3.27 2.82 -7.51
CA SER A 366 -3.60 3.29 -6.17
C SER A 366 -3.48 4.81 -6.05
N TRP A 367 -2.40 5.41 -6.59
CA TRP A 367 -2.19 6.85 -6.53
C TRP A 367 -3.24 7.62 -7.31
N MET A 368 -3.73 7.09 -8.44
CA MET A 368 -4.89 7.67 -9.14
C MET A 368 -6.10 7.80 -8.19
N PHE A 369 -6.42 6.76 -7.42
CA PHE A 369 -7.53 6.83 -6.48
C PHE A 369 -7.20 7.66 -5.22
N TYR A 370 -5.95 7.73 -4.78
CA TYR A 370 -5.54 8.61 -3.68
C TYR A 370 -5.71 10.08 -4.06
N GLY A 371 -5.32 10.47 -5.29
CA GLY A 371 -5.55 11.80 -5.83
C GLY A 371 -7.05 12.13 -5.91
N LEU A 372 -7.86 11.22 -6.44
CA LEU A 372 -9.30 11.38 -6.53
C LEU A 372 -9.95 11.48 -5.13
N THR A 373 -9.52 10.65 -4.17
CA THR A 373 -10.01 10.71 -2.78
C THR A 373 -9.58 12.01 -2.10
N THR A 374 -8.38 12.49 -2.39
CA THR A 374 -7.94 13.81 -1.89
C THR A 374 -8.79 14.94 -2.45
N ALA A 375 -9.16 14.87 -3.73
CA ALA A 375 -10.09 15.82 -4.33
C ALA A 375 -11.52 15.75 -3.71
N ALA A 376 -11.93 14.61 -3.17
CA ALA A 376 -13.19 14.46 -2.46
C ALA A 376 -13.33 15.42 -1.28
N LEU A 377 -12.22 15.84 -0.64
CA LEU A 377 -12.26 16.80 0.47
C LEU A 377 -12.88 18.14 0.06
N PHE A 378 -12.65 18.61 -1.18
CA PHE A 378 -13.27 19.85 -1.68
C PHE A 378 -14.79 19.72 -1.73
N VAL A 379 -15.30 18.56 -2.17
CA VAL A 379 -16.75 18.27 -2.22
C VAL A 379 -17.33 18.23 -0.81
N GLN A 380 -16.67 17.55 0.13
CA GLN A 380 -17.11 17.44 1.52
C GLN A 380 -17.16 18.82 2.21
N ARG A 381 -16.12 19.64 2.01
CA ARG A 381 -16.09 21.01 2.54
C ARG A 381 -17.16 21.93 1.92
N ALA A 382 -17.46 21.74 0.63
CA ALA A 382 -18.58 22.47 -0.01
C ALA A 382 -19.93 22.04 0.57
N ARG A 383 -20.14 20.75 0.84
CA ARG A 383 -21.37 20.23 1.48
C ARG A 383 -21.49 20.71 2.93
N GLU A 384 -20.38 20.74 3.68
CA GLU A 384 -20.36 21.33 5.03
C GLU A 384 -20.80 22.81 5.02
N LYS A 385 -20.25 23.62 4.10
CA LYS A 385 -20.64 25.03 3.95
C LYS A 385 -22.13 25.23 3.62
N ARG A 386 -22.75 24.26 2.94
CA ARG A 386 -24.21 24.27 2.66
C ARG A 386 -25.05 23.74 3.81
N GLY A 387 -24.42 23.31 4.92
CA GLY A 387 -25.13 22.74 6.08
C GLY A 387 -25.59 21.29 5.88
N GLU A 388 -25.12 20.60 4.82
CA GLU A 388 -25.47 19.20 4.54
C GLU A 388 -24.66 18.20 5.39
N LEU A 389 -23.55 18.64 5.96
CA LEU A 389 -22.66 17.85 6.80
C LEU A 389 -22.29 18.61 8.07
N ALA A 390 -22.14 17.88 9.17
CA ALA A 390 -21.62 18.43 10.41
C ALA A 390 -20.11 18.74 10.28
N ALA A 391 -19.64 19.74 11.02
CA ALA A 391 -18.24 20.09 11.09
C ALA A 391 -17.42 18.92 11.68
N PRO A 392 -16.32 18.50 11.02
CA PRO A 392 -15.50 17.41 11.53
C PRO A 392 -14.69 17.82 12.77
N SER A 393 -14.39 16.86 13.64
CA SER A 393 -13.56 17.08 14.84
C SER A 393 -12.07 17.36 14.53
N TYR A 394 -11.62 16.96 13.35
CA TYR A 394 -10.29 17.21 12.82
C TYR A 394 -10.38 17.87 11.46
N ARG A 395 -9.55 18.88 11.23
CA ARG A 395 -9.49 19.62 9.96
C ARG A 395 -8.08 19.56 9.38
N THR A 396 -8.00 19.30 8.07
CA THR A 396 -6.75 19.32 7.31
C THR A 396 -6.10 20.70 7.40
N PRO A 397 -4.85 20.80 7.92
CA PRO A 397 -4.11 22.05 7.97
C PRO A 397 -3.82 22.58 6.57
N LEU A 398 -3.63 23.91 6.46
CA LEU A 398 -3.26 24.59 5.23
C LEU A 398 -4.21 24.32 4.04
N PHE A 399 -5.49 24.00 4.32
CA PHE A 399 -6.48 23.89 3.26
C PHE A 399 -6.68 25.27 2.55
N PRO A 400 -6.71 25.36 1.19
CA PRO A 400 -6.74 24.26 0.21
C PRO A 400 -5.37 23.81 -0.31
N LEU A 401 -4.26 24.38 0.17
CA LEU A 401 -2.91 24.11 -0.36
C LEU A 401 -2.51 22.62 -0.24
N THR A 402 -2.75 21.99 0.92
CA THR A 402 -2.40 20.59 1.17
C THR A 402 -3.02 19.63 0.15
N PRO A 403 -4.36 19.62 -0.09
CA PRO A 403 -4.95 18.73 -1.08
C PRO A 403 -4.57 19.12 -2.53
N ILE A 404 -4.38 20.40 -2.86
CA ILE A 404 -3.94 20.83 -4.19
C ILE A 404 -2.54 20.29 -4.49
N LEU A 405 -1.60 20.46 -3.55
CA LEU A 405 -0.22 19.97 -3.70
C LEU A 405 -0.22 18.45 -3.92
N PHE A 406 -0.99 17.69 -3.14
CA PHE A 406 -1.08 16.25 -3.30
C PHE A 406 -1.64 15.84 -4.68
N VAL A 407 -2.74 16.45 -5.11
CA VAL A 407 -3.35 16.14 -6.42
C VAL A 407 -2.42 16.47 -7.57
N VAL A 408 -1.82 17.67 -7.58
CA VAL A 408 -0.90 18.11 -8.65
C VAL A 408 0.32 17.19 -8.74
N THR A 409 0.94 16.87 -7.61
CA THR A 409 2.09 15.96 -7.59
C THR A 409 1.72 14.52 -7.97
N THR A 410 0.54 14.05 -7.56
CA THR A 410 0.02 12.75 -8.01
C THR A 410 -0.11 12.68 -9.54
N VAL A 411 -0.69 13.71 -10.16
CA VAL A 411 -0.80 13.78 -11.64
C VAL A 411 0.58 13.78 -12.28
N ALA A 412 1.53 14.56 -11.76
CA ALA A 412 2.89 14.62 -12.30
C ALA A 412 3.61 13.27 -12.21
N ILE A 413 3.46 12.55 -11.08
CA ILE A 413 4.08 11.22 -10.86
C ILE A 413 3.46 10.17 -11.81
N ILE A 414 2.13 10.14 -11.93
CA ILE A 414 1.45 9.23 -12.87
C ILE A 414 1.90 9.52 -14.30
N TYR A 415 1.99 10.78 -14.70
CA TYR A 415 2.47 11.17 -16.03
C TYR A 415 3.91 10.70 -16.27
N ALA A 416 4.80 10.91 -15.29
CA ALA A 416 6.19 10.47 -15.39
C ALA A 416 6.32 8.95 -15.48
N ASP A 417 5.53 8.20 -14.68
CA ASP A 417 5.52 6.75 -14.71
C ASP A 417 5.02 6.21 -16.06
N PHE A 418 3.94 6.76 -16.59
CA PHE A 418 3.43 6.39 -17.93
C PHE A 418 4.43 6.65 -19.07
N THR A 419 5.13 7.78 -19.02
CA THR A 419 6.08 8.16 -20.07
C THR A 419 7.42 7.45 -19.99
N SER A 420 7.81 6.96 -18.81
CA SER A 420 9.05 6.22 -18.58
C SER A 420 8.89 4.70 -18.58
N SER A 421 7.65 4.20 -18.49
CA SER A 421 7.35 2.76 -18.45
C SER A 421 7.63 2.10 -19.79
N THR A 422 8.23 0.90 -19.73
CA THR A 422 8.39 0.04 -20.90
C THR A 422 7.04 -0.52 -21.37
N PRO A 423 6.90 -0.88 -22.66
CA PRO A 423 5.71 -1.55 -23.17
C PRO A 423 5.41 -2.85 -22.41
N LEU A 424 4.13 -3.14 -22.22
CA LEU A 424 3.67 -4.37 -21.60
C LEU A 424 4.02 -5.59 -22.49
N LYS A 425 4.69 -6.58 -21.89
CA LYS A 425 5.01 -7.86 -22.58
C LYS A 425 4.60 -9.00 -21.66
N PHE A 426 3.99 -10.02 -22.23
CA PHE A 426 3.71 -11.28 -21.56
C PHE A 426 4.42 -12.40 -22.30
N ASP A 427 5.15 -13.24 -21.59
CA ASP A 427 5.82 -14.41 -22.18
C ASP A 427 4.78 -15.39 -22.75
N GLY A 428 5.03 -15.85 -23.96
CA GLY A 428 4.13 -16.78 -24.66
C GLY A 428 2.92 -16.15 -25.36
N VAL A 429 2.70 -14.84 -25.25
CA VAL A 429 1.65 -14.13 -26.01
C VAL A 429 2.23 -13.62 -27.32
N THR A 430 1.65 -14.03 -28.45
CA THR A 430 2.07 -13.64 -29.81
C THR A 430 0.89 -13.16 -30.65
N GLY A 431 1.17 -12.56 -31.81
CA GLY A 431 0.15 -12.11 -32.76
C GLY A 431 -0.53 -10.79 -32.39
N PRO A 432 -1.77 -10.53 -32.88
CA PRO A 432 -2.45 -9.24 -32.73
C PRO A 432 -2.66 -8.80 -31.28
N ILE A 433 -2.85 -9.77 -30.37
CA ILE A 433 -3.01 -9.50 -28.94
C ILE A 433 -1.71 -8.95 -28.34
N ALA A 434 -0.56 -9.55 -28.68
CA ALA A 434 0.75 -9.06 -28.26
C ALA A 434 1.01 -7.63 -28.76
N SER A 435 0.64 -7.34 -30.03
CA SER A 435 0.78 -6.02 -30.61
C SER A 435 -0.11 -4.98 -29.91
N ALA A 436 -1.35 -5.34 -29.55
CA ALA A 436 -2.26 -4.47 -28.82
C ALA A 436 -1.75 -4.21 -27.38
N LEU A 437 -1.25 -5.23 -26.69
CA LEU A 437 -0.69 -5.10 -25.35
C LEU A 437 0.59 -4.26 -25.34
N ALA A 438 1.41 -4.35 -26.40
CA ALA A 438 2.63 -3.53 -26.53
C ALA A 438 2.35 -2.02 -26.68
N LEU A 439 1.10 -1.63 -26.99
CA LEU A 439 0.68 -0.22 -26.99
C LEU A 439 0.40 0.32 -25.57
N VAL A 440 0.23 -0.57 -24.59
CA VAL A 440 -0.08 -0.20 -23.20
C VAL A 440 1.24 -0.13 -22.43
N PRO A 441 1.58 1.02 -21.81
CA PRO A 441 2.68 1.09 -20.86
C PRO A 441 2.45 0.09 -19.71
N ARG A 442 3.50 -0.50 -19.16
CA ARG A 442 3.38 -1.41 -18.01
C ARG A 442 2.53 -0.82 -16.89
N ALA A 443 2.79 0.44 -16.52
CA ALA A 443 2.00 1.17 -15.54
C ALA A 443 0.50 1.24 -15.83
N GLY A 444 0.10 1.15 -17.11
CA GLY A 444 -1.28 1.30 -17.57
C GLY A 444 -2.20 0.10 -17.35
N LEU A 445 -1.66 -1.11 -17.12
CA LEU A 445 -2.49 -2.32 -17.01
C LEU A 445 -3.48 -2.23 -15.84
N GLY A 446 -3.00 -1.84 -14.67
CA GLY A 446 -3.85 -1.70 -13.48
C GLY A 446 -4.94 -0.64 -13.67
N VAL A 447 -4.59 0.48 -14.30
CA VAL A 447 -5.55 1.55 -14.64
C VAL A 447 -6.59 1.05 -15.65
N LEU A 448 -6.18 0.30 -16.68
CA LEU A 448 -7.10 -0.28 -17.66
C LEU A 448 -8.10 -1.21 -16.98
N ILE A 449 -7.65 -2.12 -16.11
CA ILE A 449 -8.52 -3.01 -15.35
C ILE A 449 -9.46 -2.20 -14.45
N ALA A 450 -8.98 -1.13 -13.81
CA ALA A 450 -9.82 -0.24 -13.00
C ALA A 450 -10.92 0.42 -13.86
N LEU A 451 -10.58 0.96 -15.03
CA LEU A 451 -11.53 1.62 -15.92
C LEU A 451 -12.60 0.66 -16.49
N LEU A 452 -12.27 -0.64 -16.64
CA LEU A 452 -13.28 -1.67 -16.96
C LEU A 452 -14.38 -1.76 -15.90
N GLY A 453 -14.16 -1.25 -14.71
CA GLY A 453 -15.20 -1.10 -13.67
C GLY A 453 -16.40 -0.26 -14.12
N PHE A 454 -16.24 0.75 -14.98
CA PHE A 454 -17.36 1.59 -15.46
C PHE A 454 -18.39 0.80 -16.29
N PRO A 455 -18.02 0.08 -17.37
CA PRO A 455 -18.98 -0.74 -18.09
C PRO A 455 -19.57 -1.86 -17.25
N VAL A 456 -18.77 -2.47 -16.34
CA VAL A 456 -19.27 -3.49 -15.40
C VAL A 456 -20.32 -2.88 -14.46
N TYR A 457 -20.10 -1.68 -13.94
CA TYR A 457 -21.08 -0.96 -13.12
C TYR A 457 -22.39 -0.69 -13.89
N ALA A 458 -22.30 -0.26 -15.15
CA ALA A 458 -23.48 0.00 -15.98
C ALA A 458 -24.32 -1.28 -16.16
N LEU A 459 -23.68 -2.42 -16.44
CA LEU A 459 -24.32 -3.74 -16.53
C LEU A 459 -24.92 -4.18 -15.19
N TRP A 460 -24.23 -3.95 -14.08
CA TRP A 460 -24.70 -4.30 -12.73
C TRP A 460 -25.96 -3.53 -12.35
N LYS A 461 -25.97 -2.21 -12.58
CA LYS A 461 -27.11 -1.34 -12.31
C LYS A 461 -28.35 -1.70 -13.16
N GLY A 462 -28.14 -2.04 -14.42
CA GLY A 462 -29.23 -2.50 -15.31
C GLY A 462 -29.92 -3.76 -14.81
N ARG A 463 -29.18 -4.72 -14.27
CA ARG A 463 -29.72 -5.97 -13.70
C ARG A 463 -30.51 -5.74 -12.41
N SER A 464 -30.05 -4.86 -11.55
CA SER A 464 -30.75 -4.54 -10.29
C SER A 464 -32.06 -3.79 -10.51
N ALA A 465 -32.15 -2.93 -11.53
CA ALA A 465 -33.37 -2.24 -11.92
C ALA A 465 -34.41 -3.21 -12.54
N GLY A 466 -33.98 -4.20 -13.34
CA GLY A 466 -34.87 -5.21 -13.92
C GLY A 466 -35.49 -6.17 -12.91
N SER A 467 -34.79 -6.48 -11.80
CA SER A 467 -35.28 -7.38 -10.76
C SER A 467 -36.30 -6.75 -9.81
N SER A 468 -36.34 -5.41 -9.70
CA SER A 468 -37.35 -4.67 -8.91
C SER A 468 -38.68 -4.47 -9.66
N GLY A 469 -38.62 -4.41 -11.00
CA GLY A 469 -39.84 -4.26 -11.84
C GLY A 469 -40.71 -5.53 -11.95
N SER A 470 -40.15 -6.72 -11.70
CA SER A 470 -40.87 -8.00 -11.79
C SER A 470 -41.61 -8.40 -10.50
N ARG A 471 -41.44 -7.67 -9.39
CA ARG A 471 -42.09 -7.96 -8.09
C ARG A 471 -43.38 -7.15 -7.85
N THR A 472 -43.74 -6.23 -8.73
CA THR A 472 -44.97 -5.41 -8.62
C THR A 472 -46.12 -5.87 -9.53
N SER A 473 -45.98 -7.04 -10.20
CA SER A 473 -47.03 -7.60 -11.09
C SER A 473 -47.33 -9.06 -10.79
N ALA A 474 -47.48 -9.43 -9.51
CA ALA A 474 -48.02 -10.73 -9.11
C ALA A 474 -48.92 -10.60 -7.87
#